data_af9b8b336102d8f57e12398c9fa6c423
#
_entry.id   af9b8b336102d8f57e12398c9fa6c423
#
_cell.length_a   1.000
_cell.length_b   1.000
_cell.length_c   1.000
_cell.angle_alpha   90.00
_cell.angle_beta   90.00
_cell.angle_gamma   90.00
#
_symmetry.space_group_name_H-M   'P 1'
#
loop_
_entity.id
_entity.type
_entity.pdbx_description
1 polymer ?
#
loop_
_entity_poly.entity_id
_entity_poly.type
_entity_poly.pdbx_seq_one_letter_code
_entity_poly.pdbx_strand_id
1 'polypeptide(L)'
;MTPPLAAIVRLATVSRALILALSLLARLLFRPYDTSASLHPPCLSSPSFPSAPSSYNSTAAAISSLAVWDGVHFSRSAECGYEYEQSFAFLPLLPASMALLSRTLFAPLVPVLGYRAVLVISGHILNNVAFVAAAAYFYRLSVLILKDSGAAYRASVLFCFNPASVFYSSL
;
A
#
# COMPACT_ATOMS: atom_id res chain seq x y z
N MET A 1 -27.71 -22.00 -1.10
CA MET A 1 -27.32 -20.97 -2.06
C MET A 1 -25.82 -20.66 -1.86
N THR A 2 -24.99 -20.91 -2.87
CA THR A 2 -23.58 -20.55 -2.80
C THR A 2 -23.44 -19.03 -2.82
N PRO A 3 -22.76 -18.39 -1.86
CA PRO A 3 -22.52 -16.94 -1.93
C PRO A 3 -21.76 -16.62 -3.21
N PRO A 4 -22.17 -15.61 -3.98
CA PRO A 4 -21.51 -15.28 -5.23
C PRO A 4 -20.11 -14.72 -4.94
N LEU A 5 -19.14 -15.00 -5.80
CA LEU A 5 -17.78 -14.44 -5.74
C LEU A 5 -17.81 -12.91 -5.55
N ALA A 6 -18.78 -12.25 -6.17
CA ALA A 6 -18.98 -10.81 -6.03
C ALA A 6 -19.22 -10.36 -4.58
N ALA A 7 -19.81 -11.21 -3.73
CA ALA A 7 -19.99 -10.90 -2.31
C ALA A 7 -18.64 -10.85 -1.58
N ILE A 8 -17.71 -11.76 -1.91
CA ILE A 8 -16.35 -11.76 -1.33
C ILE A 8 -15.57 -10.54 -1.79
N VAL A 9 -15.63 -10.20 -3.08
CA VAL A 9 -14.96 -9.00 -3.61
C VAL A 9 -15.48 -7.74 -2.91
N ARG A 10 -16.81 -7.60 -2.76
CA ARG A 10 -17.40 -6.47 -2.02
C ARG A 10 -16.91 -6.43 -0.56
N LEU A 11 -16.92 -7.58 0.12
CA LEU A 11 -16.49 -7.70 1.50
C LEU A 11 -15.02 -7.31 1.67
N ALA A 12 -14.14 -7.80 0.80
CA ALA A 12 -12.73 -7.45 0.79
C ALA A 12 -12.52 -5.94 0.53
N THR A 13 -13.25 -5.36 -0.42
CA THR A 13 -13.19 -3.92 -0.71
C THR A 13 -13.66 -3.09 0.48
N VAL A 14 -14.77 -3.44 1.12
CA VAL A 14 -15.28 -2.77 2.32
C VAL A 14 -14.29 -2.88 3.47
N SER A 15 -13.71 -4.06 3.67
CA SER A 15 -12.67 -4.27 4.68
C SER A 15 -11.47 -3.34 4.45
N ARG A 16 -10.99 -3.22 3.21
CA ARG A 16 -9.85 -2.32 2.89
C ARG A 16 -10.22 -0.84 3.08
N ALA A 17 -11.40 -0.44 2.62
CA ALA A 17 -11.90 0.92 2.84
C ALA A 17 -11.99 1.26 4.35
N LEU A 18 -12.49 0.33 5.16
CA LEU A 18 -12.57 0.49 6.61
C LEU A 18 -11.17 0.64 7.25
N ILE A 19 -10.23 -0.22 6.89
CA ILE A 19 -8.86 -0.15 7.42
C ILE A 19 -8.17 1.17 7.02
N LEU A 20 -8.30 1.59 5.76
CA LEU A 20 -7.74 2.87 5.33
C LEU A 20 -8.39 4.04 6.08
N ALA A 21 -9.70 4.03 6.26
CA ALA A 21 -10.40 5.06 7.02
C ALA A 21 -9.94 5.10 8.49
N LEU A 22 -9.81 3.94 9.14
CA LEU A 22 -9.32 3.85 10.51
C LEU A 22 -7.85 4.29 10.62
N SER A 23 -7.00 3.95 9.66
CA SER A 23 -5.61 4.39 9.62
C SER A 23 -5.49 5.90 9.48
N LEU A 24 -6.28 6.50 8.60
CA LEU A 24 -6.35 7.96 8.44
C LEU A 24 -6.88 8.64 9.71
N LEU A 25 -7.95 8.10 10.30
CA LEU A 25 -8.51 8.62 11.54
C LEU A 25 -7.49 8.55 12.68
N ALA A 26 -6.78 7.42 12.82
CA ALA A 26 -5.73 7.27 13.82
C ALA A 26 -4.61 8.30 13.61
N ARG A 27 -4.23 8.59 12.37
CA ARG A 27 -3.24 9.63 12.04
C ARG A 27 -3.69 11.05 12.40
N LEU A 28 -4.99 11.32 12.30
CA LEU A 28 -5.57 12.62 12.69
C LEU A 28 -5.66 12.79 14.21
N LEU A 29 -5.92 11.71 14.92
CA LEU A 29 -6.16 11.73 16.38
C LEU A 29 -4.88 11.55 17.20
N PHE A 30 -3.91 10.78 16.68
CA PHE A 30 -2.71 10.40 17.42
C PHE A 30 -1.45 10.87 16.69
N ARG A 31 -0.45 11.28 17.47
CA ARG A 31 0.89 11.51 16.90
C ARG A 31 1.50 10.19 16.45
N PRO A 32 2.14 10.13 15.28
CA PRO A 32 2.80 8.92 14.83
C PRO A 32 3.92 8.55 15.81
N TYR A 33 3.97 7.28 16.20
CA TYR A 33 5.06 6.74 17.03
C TYR A 33 6.37 6.69 16.22
N ASP A 34 6.27 6.26 14.96
CA ASP A 34 7.40 6.16 14.04
C ASP A 34 7.53 7.43 13.19
N THR A 35 8.67 8.12 13.33
CA THR A 35 9.01 9.33 12.58
C THR A 35 9.97 9.06 11.42
N SER A 36 10.31 7.80 11.14
CA SER A 36 11.27 7.43 10.08
C SER A 36 10.85 7.93 8.69
N ALA A 37 9.54 8.03 8.44
CA ALA A 37 9.00 8.60 7.20
C ALA A 37 9.38 10.07 6.96
N SER A 38 9.79 10.81 8.00
CA SER A 38 10.24 12.20 7.90
C SER A 38 11.74 12.33 7.56
N LEU A 39 12.50 11.24 7.70
CA LEU A 39 13.93 11.21 7.41
C LEU A 39 14.14 10.93 5.92
N HIS A 40 14.39 11.98 5.16
CA HIS A 40 14.49 11.89 3.70
C HIS A 40 15.78 12.51 3.16
N PRO A 41 16.93 11.83 3.35
CA PRO A 41 18.15 12.28 2.72
C PRO A 41 17.99 12.19 1.17
N PRO A 42 18.63 13.08 0.40
CA PRO A 42 18.66 12.98 -1.06
C PRO A 42 19.24 11.63 -1.50
N CYS A 43 18.87 11.18 -2.71
CA CYS A 43 19.44 9.97 -3.29
C CYS A 43 20.93 10.11 -3.54
N LEU A 44 21.71 9.05 -3.28
CA LEU A 44 23.17 9.05 -3.45
C LEU A 44 23.56 9.05 -4.93
N SER A 45 22.81 8.36 -5.78
CA SER A 45 23.20 8.04 -7.17
C SER A 45 22.36 8.72 -8.24
N SER A 46 21.34 9.48 -7.89
CA SER A 46 20.46 10.12 -8.89
C SER A 46 20.56 11.64 -8.83
N PRO A 47 20.61 12.32 -10.00
CA PRO A 47 20.24 13.70 -10.02
C PRO A 47 18.83 13.79 -9.47
N SER A 48 18.67 14.54 -8.38
CA SER A 48 17.40 14.80 -7.74
C SER A 48 16.31 15.01 -8.83
N PHE A 49 15.30 14.14 -8.85
CA PHE A 49 14.06 14.53 -9.51
C PHE A 49 13.71 15.93 -9.03
N PRO A 50 13.19 16.81 -9.90
CA PRO A 50 12.85 18.14 -9.48
C PRO A 50 12.14 18.04 -8.14
N SER A 51 12.85 18.43 -7.08
CA SER A 51 12.24 18.56 -5.76
C SER A 51 11.00 19.40 -5.99
N ALA A 52 9.86 18.90 -5.57
CA ALA A 52 8.63 19.66 -5.61
C ALA A 52 8.95 21.08 -5.09
N PRO A 53 8.37 22.13 -5.68
CA PRO A 53 8.65 23.50 -5.28
C PRO A 53 8.57 23.58 -3.77
N SER A 54 9.47 24.30 -3.14
CA SER A 54 9.76 24.38 -1.69
C SER A 54 8.55 24.73 -0.79
N SER A 55 7.38 24.88 -1.35
CA SER A 55 6.08 24.83 -0.68
C SER A 55 5.63 23.36 -0.62
N TYR A 56 6.14 22.60 0.36
CA TYR A 56 5.56 21.30 0.71
C TYR A 56 4.07 21.53 1.00
N ASN A 57 3.21 21.16 0.05
CA ASN A 57 1.78 21.08 0.33
C ASN A 57 1.62 20.15 1.54
N SER A 58 0.97 20.63 2.60
CA SER A 58 0.70 19.85 3.81
C SER A 58 0.10 18.47 3.49
N THR A 59 -0.67 18.40 2.41
CA THR A 59 -1.25 17.16 1.85
C THR A 59 -0.17 16.19 1.36
N ALA A 60 0.84 16.66 0.63
CA ALA A 60 1.93 15.79 0.13
C ALA A 60 2.76 15.21 1.29
N ALA A 61 3.04 16.02 2.30
CA ALA A 61 3.71 15.58 3.53
C ALA A 61 2.88 14.56 4.29
N ALA A 62 1.56 14.79 4.44
CA ALA A 62 0.65 13.86 5.08
C ALA A 62 0.57 12.52 4.35
N ILE A 63 0.52 12.52 3.02
CA ILE A 63 0.52 11.29 2.21
C ILE A 63 1.86 10.56 2.36
N SER A 64 2.98 11.27 2.24
CA SER A 64 4.30 10.65 2.38
C SER A 64 4.51 10.02 3.75
N SER A 65 3.92 10.57 4.79
CA SER A 65 3.98 10.02 6.15
C SER A 65 3.15 8.75 6.35
N LEU A 66 2.35 8.32 5.36
CA LEU A 66 1.64 7.03 5.41
C LEU A 66 2.58 5.85 5.15
N ALA A 67 3.72 6.06 4.52
CA ALA A 67 4.78 5.06 4.44
C ALA A 67 5.46 4.95 5.79
N VAL A 68 5.30 3.80 6.46
CA VAL A 68 5.87 3.53 7.79
C VAL A 68 6.59 2.18 7.77
N TRP A 69 7.54 1.99 8.69
CA TRP A 69 8.32 0.75 8.82
C TRP A 69 8.94 0.32 7.48
N ASP A 70 8.59 -0.86 7.00
CA ASP A 70 9.09 -1.39 5.73
C ASP A 70 8.69 -0.55 4.51
N GLY A 71 7.57 0.15 4.60
CA GLY A 71 7.09 1.07 3.56
C GLY A 71 8.06 2.19 3.25
N VAL A 72 8.85 2.65 4.24
CA VAL A 72 9.91 3.64 4.03
C VAL A 72 11.01 3.07 3.13
N HIS A 73 11.40 1.80 3.34
CA HIS A 73 12.42 1.13 2.53
C HIS A 73 11.93 0.84 1.11
N PHE A 74 10.67 0.38 0.96
CA PHE A 74 10.06 0.20 -0.36
C PHE A 74 9.97 1.52 -1.14
N SER A 75 9.50 2.58 -0.51
CA SER A 75 9.42 3.91 -1.12
C SER A 75 10.79 4.43 -1.51
N ARG A 76 11.80 4.25 -0.64
CA ARG A 76 13.18 4.65 -0.91
C ARG A 76 13.77 3.88 -2.08
N SER A 77 13.60 2.55 -2.11
CA SER A 77 14.08 1.72 -3.21
C SER A 77 13.37 2.04 -4.54
N ALA A 78 12.09 2.43 -4.50
CA ALA A 78 11.36 2.86 -5.68
C ALA A 78 11.83 4.22 -6.21
N GLU A 79 12.25 5.12 -5.33
CA GLU A 79 12.71 6.48 -5.65
C GLU A 79 14.16 6.50 -6.10
N CYS A 80 15.05 5.87 -5.31
CA CYS A 80 16.50 6.02 -5.42
C CYS A 80 17.21 4.72 -5.88
N GLY A 81 16.49 3.60 -5.97
CA GLY A 81 17.10 2.29 -6.20
C GLY A 81 17.71 1.70 -4.90
N TYR A 82 18.53 0.70 -5.07
CA TYR A 82 19.17 -0.04 -3.96
C TYR A 82 20.50 0.60 -3.60
N GLU A 83 20.46 1.62 -2.76
CA GLU A 83 21.64 2.40 -2.37
C GLU A 83 22.42 1.80 -1.19
N TYR A 84 21.75 1.02 -0.33
CA TYR A 84 22.30 0.46 0.89
C TYR A 84 22.18 -1.06 0.91
N GLU A 85 23.11 -1.74 1.58
CA GLU A 85 23.13 -3.19 1.69
C GLU A 85 21.80 -3.74 2.27
N GLN A 86 21.26 -3.10 3.31
CA GLN A 86 19.99 -3.52 3.90
C GLN A 86 18.80 -3.40 2.95
N SER A 87 18.87 -2.56 1.92
CA SER A 87 17.79 -2.41 0.95
C SER A 87 17.60 -3.69 0.13
N PHE A 88 18.62 -4.53 -0.03
CA PHE A 88 18.53 -5.79 -0.75
C PHE A 88 17.68 -6.86 -0.05
N ALA A 89 17.33 -6.67 1.23
CA ALA A 89 16.35 -7.49 1.92
C ALA A 89 14.93 -7.31 1.35
N PHE A 90 14.67 -6.19 0.67
CA PHE A 90 13.37 -5.84 0.10
C PHE A 90 13.33 -6.21 -1.38
N LEU A 91 12.51 -7.21 -1.74
CA LEU A 91 12.41 -7.70 -3.11
C LEU A 91 11.98 -6.60 -4.10
N PRO A 92 12.53 -6.59 -5.32
CA PRO A 92 12.39 -5.47 -6.26
C PRO A 92 11.00 -5.34 -6.89
N LEU A 93 10.15 -6.36 -6.81
CA LEU A 93 8.86 -6.36 -7.50
C LEU A 93 7.96 -5.21 -7.06
N LEU A 94 7.81 -5.00 -5.74
CA LEU A 94 6.96 -3.93 -5.21
C LEU A 94 7.53 -2.54 -5.53
N PRO A 95 8.80 -2.20 -5.21
CA PRO A 95 9.37 -0.91 -5.58
C PRO A 95 9.32 -0.62 -7.08
N ALA A 96 9.64 -1.61 -7.92
CA ALA A 96 9.57 -1.46 -9.38
C ALA A 96 8.15 -1.19 -9.87
N SER A 97 7.15 -1.90 -9.31
CA SER A 97 5.74 -1.68 -9.64
C SER A 97 5.26 -0.31 -9.20
N MET A 98 5.65 0.16 -8.02
CA MET A 98 5.37 1.51 -7.51
C MET A 98 5.97 2.56 -8.44
N ALA A 99 7.24 2.43 -8.81
CA ALA A 99 7.92 3.35 -9.72
C ALA A 99 7.27 3.36 -11.11
N LEU A 100 6.87 2.19 -11.64
CA LEU A 100 6.19 2.08 -12.92
C LEU A 100 4.83 2.80 -12.89
N LEU A 101 3.99 2.52 -11.90
CA LEU A 101 2.67 3.16 -11.75
C LEU A 101 2.79 4.67 -11.57
N SER A 102 3.76 5.13 -10.80
CA SER A 102 4.00 6.56 -10.56
C SER A 102 4.44 7.31 -11.80
N ARG A 103 5.17 6.64 -12.72
CA ARG A 103 5.67 7.23 -13.97
C ARG A 103 4.69 7.07 -15.15
N THR A 104 3.67 6.25 -15.00
CA THR A 104 2.67 5.96 -16.04
C THR A 104 1.30 6.45 -15.63
N LEU A 105 0.53 5.61 -14.95
CA LEU A 105 -0.87 5.87 -14.59
C LEU A 105 -1.05 7.10 -13.69
N PHE A 106 -0.15 7.28 -12.71
CA PHE A 106 -0.21 8.38 -11.75
C PHE A 106 0.75 9.55 -12.07
N ALA A 107 1.42 9.52 -13.22
CA ALA A 107 2.29 10.61 -13.66
C ALA A 107 1.64 12.01 -13.61
N PRO A 108 0.34 12.19 -13.95
CA PRO A 108 -0.31 13.49 -13.84
C PRO A 108 -0.42 14.06 -12.43
N LEU A 109 -0.30 13.22 -11.39
CA LEU A 109 -0.34 13.65 -9.98
C LEU A 109 1.02 14.16 -9.48
N VAL A 110 2.11 13.82 -10.16
CA VAL A 110 3.47 14.18 -9.73
C VAL A 110 3.68 15.69 -9.60
N PRO A 111 3.24 16.54 -10.56
CA PRO A 111 3.40 18.00 -10.43
C PRO A 111 2.64 18.60 -9.24
N VAL A 112 1.57 17.95 -8.79
CA VAL A 112 0.68 18.46 -7.72
C VAL A 112 1.13 17.98 -6.35
N LEU A 113 1.45 16.67 -6.23
CA LEU A 113 1.73 16.01 -4.96
C LEU A 113 3.22 15.74 -4.72
N GLY A 114 4.05 15.85 -5.76
CA GLY A 114 5.44 15.41 -5.71
C GLY A 114 5.58 13.89 -5.91
N TYR A 115 6.73 13.48 -6.44
CA TYR A 115 6.99 12.09 -6.85
C TYR A 115 6.87 11.09 -5.69
N ARG A 116 7.36 11.46 -4.51
CA ARG A 116 7.33 10.60 -3.33
C ARG A 116 5.92 10.29 -2.84
N ALA A 117 5.04 11.31 -2.72
CA ALA A 117 3.65 11.09 -2.34
C ALA A 117 2.94 10.19 -3.35
N VAL A 118 3.25 10.35 -4.64
CA VAL A 118 2.68 9.51 -5.71
C VAL A 118 3.20 8.06 -5.62
N LEU A 119 4.47 7.83 -5.23
CA LEU A 119 4.99 6.50 -4.95
C LEU A 119 4.21 5.82 -3.82
N VAL A 120 3.99 6.54 -2.72
CA VAL A 120 3.24 6.02 -1.56
C VAL A 120 1.80 5.68 -1.94
N ILE A 121 1.12 6.55 -2.70
CA ILE A 121 -0.23 6.28 -3.24
C ILE A 121 -0.21 5.02 -4.11
N SER A 122 0.77 4.91 -5.01
CA SER A 122 0.91 3.76 -5.91
C SER A 122 1.05 2.44 -5.15
N GLY A 123 1.86 2.43 -4.10
CA GLY A 123 2.04 1.25 -3.24
C GLY A 123 0.77 0.89 -2.49
N HIS A 124 0.08 1.86 -1.89
CA HIS A 124 -1.19 1.61 -1.20
C HIS A 124 -2.26 1.04 -2.15
N ILE A 125 -2.42 1.61 -3.33
CA ILE A 125 -3.38 1.11 -4.32
C ILE A 125 -3.02 -0.30 -4.75
N LEU A 126 -1.74 -0.56 -5.06
CA LEU A 126 -1.27 -1.87 -5.49
C LEU A 126 -1.54 -2.93 -4.42
N ASN A 127 -1.18 -2.66 -3.16
CA ASN A 127 -1.38 -3.59 -2.04
C ASN A 127 -2.88 -3.89 -1.81
N ASN A 128 -3.73 -2.87 -1.84
CA ASN A 128 -5.15 -3.06 -1.60
C ASN A 128 -5.85 -3.79 -2.78
N VAL A 129 -5.46 -3.52 -4.03
CA VAL A 129 -5.95 -4.27 -5.19
C VAL A 129 -5.48 -5.73 -5.13
N ALA A 130 -4.22 -5.97 -4.81
CA ALA A 130 -3.67 -7.32 -4.64
C ALA A 130 -4.40 -8.08 -3.52
N PHE A 131 -4.75 -7.41 -2.41
CA PHE A 131 -5.51 -8.03 -1.32
C PHE A 131 -6.92 -8.46 -1.77
N VAL A 132 -7.63 -7.61 -2.51
CA VAL A 132 -8.97 -7.96 -3.04
C VAL A 132 -8.88 -9.15 -4.00
N ALA A 133 -7.88 -9.17 -4.87
CA ALA A 133 -7.62 -10.32 -5.74
C ALA A 133 -7.29 -11.58 -4.93
N ALA A 134 -6.42 -11.48 -3.93
CA ALA A 134 -6.07 -12.58 -3.03
C ALA A 134 -7.31 -13.14 -2.32
N ALA A 135 -8.20 -12.31 -1.81
CA ALA A 135 -9.46 -12.73 -1.18
C ALA A 135 -10.35 -13.52 -2.15
N ALA A 136 -10.43 -13.09 -3.41
CA ALA A 136 -11.20 -13.77 -4.44
C ALA A 136 -10.62 -15.16 -4.78
N TYR A 137 -9.29 -15.24 -4.92
CA TYR A 137 -8.61 -16.52 -5.16
C TYR A 137 -8.65 -17.43 -3.94
N PHE A 138 -8.49 -16.88 -2.74
CA PHE A 138 -8.61 -17.63 -1.48
C PHE A 138 -9.99 -18.27 -1.35
N TYR A 139 -11.06 -17.55 -1.65
CA TYR A 139 -12.41 -18.12 -1.66
C TYR A 139 -12.53 -19.28 -2.65
N ARG A 140 -12.07 -19.10 -3.90
CA ARG A 140 -12.10 -20.16 -4.91
C ARG A 140 -11.35 -21.39 -4.47
N LEU A 141 -10.14 -21.20 -3.94
CA LEU A 141 -9.32 -22.30 -3.42
C LEU A 141 -10.00 -23.00 -2.25
N SER A 142 -10.57 -22.23 -1.31
CA SER A 142 -11.30 -22.79 -0.16
C SER A 142 -12.49 -23.64 -0.58
N VAL A 143 -13.25 -23.22 -1.61
CA VAL A 143 -14.38 -24.02 -2.16
C VAL A 143 -13.87 -25.35 -2.72
N LEU A 144 -12.75 -25.35 -3.44
CA LEU A 144 -12.17 -26.57 -4.02
C LEU A 144 -11.68 -27.55 -2.95
N ILE A 145 -11.04 -27.03 -1.90
CA ILE A 145 -10.44 -27.87 -0.85
C ILE A 145 -11.51 -28.37 0.13
N LEU A 146 -12.36 -27.46 0.65
CA LEU A 146 -13.34 -27.77 1.68
C LEU A 146 -14.59 -28.46 1.14
N LYS A 147 -14.85 -28.35 -0.18
CA LYS A 147 -16.06 -28.85 -0.85
C LYS A 147 -17.37 -28.36 -0.21
N ASP A 148 -17.28 -27.30 0.60
CA ASP A 148 -18.38 -26.62 1.29
C ASP A 148 -18.26 -25.11 1.05
N SER A 149 -19.19 -24.55 0.29
CA SER A 149 -19.19 -23.13 -0.03
C SER A 149 -19.52 -22.24 1.19
N GLY A 150 -20.25 -22.74 2.17
CA GLY A 150 -20.55 -22.05 3.41
C GLY A 150 -19.31 -21.93 4.30
N ALA A 151 -18.54 -23.01 4.45
CA ALA A 151 -17.28 -23.00 5.16
C ALA A 151 -16.25 -22.10 4.46
N ALA A 152 -16.15 -22.20 3.14
CA ALA A 152 -15.26 -21.34 2.33
C ALA A 152 -15.60 -19.84 2.48
N TYR A 153 -16.88 -19.50 2.53
CA TYR A 153 -17.34 -18.13 2.77
C TYR A 153 -16.91 -17.62 4.14
N ARG A 154 -17.16 -18.41 5.21
CA ARG A 154 -16.75 -18.04 6.58
C ARG A 154 -15.23 -17.87 6.69
N ALA A 155 -14.45 -18.76 6.09
CA ALA A 155 -12.99 -18.63 6.03
C ALA A 155 -12.55 -17.33 5.33
N SER A 156 -13.22 -16.97 4.23
CA SER A 156 -12.93 -15.73 3.50
C SER A 156 -13.31 -14.47 4.27
N VAL A 157 -14.38 -14.51 5.06
CA VAL A 157 -14.73 -13.43 5.99
C VAL A 157 -13.62 -13.24 7.03
N LEU A 158 -13.15 -14.31 7.65
CA LEU A 158 -12.03 -14.26 8.60
C LEU A 158 -10.75 -13.74 7.98
N PHE A 159 -10.45 -14.13 6.73
CA PHE A 159 -9.33 -13.59 5.99
C PHE A 159 -9.45 -12.06 5.79
N CYS A 160 -10.62 -11.58 5.34
CA CYS A 160 -10.86 -10.16 5.08
C CYS A 160 -10.79 -9.28 6.33
N PHE A 161 -11.19 -9.79 7.49
CA PHE A 161 -11.25 -9.05 8.75
C PHE A 161 -10.20 -9.52 9.78
N ASN A 162 -9.17 -10.23 9.36
CA ASN A 162 -8.04 -10.53 10.22
C ASN A 162 -7.39 -9.23 10.69
N PRO A 163 -7.18 -9.00 12.01
CA PRO A 163 -6.52 -7.79 12.52
C PRO A 163 -5.13 -7.54 11.93
N ALA A 164 -4.36 -8.60 11.67
CA ALA A 164 -3.06 -8.49 11.02
C ALA A 164 -3.14 -7.97 9.57
N SER A 165 -4.32 -7.95 8.97
CA SER A 165 -4.50 -7.48 7.61
C SER A 165 -4.30 -5.97 7.44
N VAL A 166 -4.17 -5.21 8.53
CA VAL A 166 -3.77 -3.80 8.49
C VAL A 166 -2.42 -3.62 7.82
N PHE A 167 -1.48 -4.54 8.07
CA PHE A 167 -0.14 -4.50 7.46
C PHE A 167 -0.15 -4.70 5.94
N TYR A 168 -1.19 -5.34 5.38
CA TYR A 168 -1.35 -5.49 3.92
C TYR A 168 -2.01 -4.28 3.25
N SER A 169 -2.54 -3.35 4.03
CA SER A 169 -3.14 -2.11 3.52
C SER A 169 -2.22 -0.92 3.68
N SER A 170 -1.27 -0.99 4.61
CA SER A 170 -0.19 -0.02 4.76
C SER A 170 0.92 -0.30 3.75
N LEU A 171 1.74 0.69 3.53
CA LEU A 171 2.97 0.54 2.79
C LEU A 171 4.10 0.50 3.81
#